data_2e13e575eb7e65b46dea7d4fd1729c56
#
_entry.id   2e13e575eb7e65b46dea7d4fd1729c56
#
_cell.length_a   1.000
_cell.length_b   1.000
_cell.length_c   1.000
_cell.angle_alpha   90.00
_cell.angle_beta   90.00
_cell.angle_gamma   90.00
#
_symmetry.space_group_name_H-M   'P 1'
#
loop_
_entity.id
_entity.type
_entity.pdbx_description
1 polymer ?
#
loop_
_entity_poly.entity_id
_entity_poly.type
_entity_poly.pdbx_seq_one_letter_code
_entity_poly.pdbx_strand_id
1 'polypeptide(L)'
;MKKTVLFLSVAFVLLSAVSCTRIAVALTNKKDPFKEKTVWVKGDKEIVFIPMIHVAKAGYYEKVKDFLSQKRNEGYVVYYEGLVTGAATPEERDTLTLKMRKIIGYHLCGGYTKKENKSTPQYLKKYVGQNMTNTGIDTLRDVRADMTVKELIAKIEAKREKKLELEPCDFETPLNAPYKCNNYKEYSYWFARRYRDNYLSNLLINTLDKKIVVIYGGDHKWRVYPSLMDGDFHLTEGKWYKKKVTM
;
A
#
# COMPACT_ATOMS: atom_id res chain seq x y z
N MET A 1 45.91 -12.73 8.41
CA MET A 1 44.75 -13.34 9.08
C MET A 1 43.64 -12.34 9.46
N LYS A 2 43.89 -11.15 10.02
CA LYS A 2 42.80 -10.20 10.41
C LYS A 2 41.92 -9.68 9.27
N LYS A 3 42.48 -9.47 8.06
CA LYS A 3 41.69 -9.00 6.88
C LYS A 3 40.72 -10.04 6.31
N THR A 4 41.09 -11.35 6.38
CA THR A 4 40.27 -12.46 5.87
C THR A 4 39.08 -12.71 6.78
N VAL A 5 39.21 -12.56 8.10
CA VAL A 5 38.12 -12.71 9.07
C VAL A 5 37.10 -11.58 8.93
N LEU A 6 37.54 -10.35 8.65
CA LEU A 6 36.67 -9.21 8.44
C LEU A 6 35.81 -9.38 7.16
N PHE A 7 36.40 -9.89 6.07
CA PHE A 7 35.66 -10.16 4.82
C PHE A 7 34.61 -11.27 4.98
N LEU A 8 34.91 -12.32 5.72
CA LEU A 8 33.97 -13.41 6.02
C LEU A 8 32.81 -12.94 6.90
N SER A 9 33.05 -12.08 7.89
CA SER A 9 32.00 -11.55 8.76
C SER A 9 31.06 -10.59 8.01
N VAL A 10 31.57 -9.74 7.13
CA VAL A 10 30.74 -8.82 6.30
C VAL A 10 29.91 -9.63 5.29
N ALA A 11 30.47 -10.66 4.65
CA ALA A 11 29.75 -11.52 3.74
C ALA A 11 28.64 -12.33 4.45
N PHE A 12 28.87 -12.77 5.69
CA PHE A 12 27.88 -13.48 6.49
C PHE A 12 26.71 -12.57 6.91
N VAL A 13 26.96 -11.32 7.28
CA VAL A 13 25.93 -10.32 7.62
C VAL A 13 25.08 -9.96 6.40
N LEU A 14 25.68 -9.82 5.22
CA LEU A 14 24.95 -9.54 3.97
C LEU A 14 24.07 -10.73 3.54
N LEU A 15 24.58 -11.96 3.67
CA LEU A 15 23.81 -13.18 3.39
C LEU A 15 22.64 -13.37 4.35
N SER A 16 22.81 -13.04 5.63
CA SER A 16 21.75 -13.15 6.63
C SER A 16 20.61 -12.15 6.40
N ALA A 17 20.90 -10.92 5.99
CA ALA A 17 19.89 -9.89 5.72
C ALA A 17 18.99 -10.27 4.51
N VAL A 18 19.54 -10.82 3.45
CA VAL A 18 18.78 -11.29 2.26
C VAL A 18 17.95 -12.54 2.60
N SER A 19 18.44 -13.41 3.49
CA SER A 19 17.72 -14.60 3.95
C SER A 19 16.52 -14.23 4.80
N CYS A 20 16.64 -13.27 5.72
CA CYS A 20 15.54 -12.83 6.60
C CYS A 20 14.35 -12.27 5.82
N THR A 21 14.57 -11.47 4.79
CA THR A 21 13.49 -10.91 3.97
C THR A 21 12.77 -11.99 3.15
N ARG A 22 13.49 -12.97 2.61
CA ARG A 22 12.87 -14.11 1.89
C ARG A 22 12.01 -14.97 2.82
N ILE A 23 12.50 -15.25 4.04
CA ILE A 23 11.76 -16.01 5.05
C ILE A 23 10.52 -15.22 5.50
N ALA A 24 10.65 -13.93 5.76
CA ALA A 24 9.52 -13.08 6.14
C ALA A 24 8.41 -13.08 5.08
N VAL A 25 8.76 -12.93 3.79
CA VAL A 25 7.79 -13.02 2.69
C VAL A 25 7.17 -14.42 2.60
N ALA A 26 7.94 -15.49 2.76
CA ALA A 26 7.44 -16.86 2.72
C ALA A 26 6.46 -17.14 3.88
N LEU A 27 6.72 -16.62 5.08
CA LEU A 27 5.85 -16.75 6.23
C LEU A 27 4.57 -15.91 6.07
N THR A 28 4.69 -14.71 5.54
CA THR A 28 3.54 -13.83 5.26
C THR A 28 2.59 -14.47 4.25
N ASN A 29 3.13 -15.15 3.23
CA ASN A 29 2.34 -15.84 2.21
C ASN A 29 1.63 -17.13 2.67
N LYS A 30 1.89 -17.60 3.89
CA LYS A 30 1.14 -18.70 4.52
C LYS A 30 -0.03 -18.19 5.38
N LYS A 31 -0.16 -16.87 5.55
CA LYS A 31 -1.21 -16.28 6.38
C LYS A 31 -2.57 -16.38 5.68
N ASP A 32 -3.59 -16.63 6.47
CA ASP A 32 -4.97 -16.42 6.09
C ASP A 32 -5.22 -14.90 5.95
N PRO A 33 -5.87 -14.42 4.84
CA PRO A 33 -6.20 -13.00 4.68
C PRO A 33 -7.03 -12.45 5.84
N PHE A 34 -7.80 -13.27 6.51
CA PHE A 34 -8.70 -12.86 7.58
C PHE A 34 -8.11 -12.92 8.99
N LYS A 35 -6.86 -13.41 9.14
CA LYS A 35 -6.20 -13.53 10.46
C LYS A 35 -6.10 -12.20 11.21
N GLU A 36 -5.95 -11.11 10.48
CA GLU A 36 -5.84 -9.76 11.03
C GLU A 36 -7.08 -8.90 10.69
N LYS A 37 -8.18 -9.52 10.26
CA LYS A 37 -9.47 -8.87 10.06
C LYS A 37 -9.94 -8.22 11.36
N THR A 38 -10.51 -7.03 11.26
CA THR A 38 -11.15 -6.34 12.39
C THR A 38 -12.53 -5.85 12.00
N VAL A 39 -13.43 -5.78 12.98
CA VAL A 39 -14.77 -5.21 12.82
C VAL A 39 -14.93 -4.04 13.76
N TRP A 40 -15.33 -2.90 13.24
CA TRP A 40 -15.52 -1.64 13.93
C TRP A 40 -16.97 -1.20 13.80
N VAL A 41 -17.59 -0.79 14.91
CA VAL A 41 -19.02 -0.43 14.95
C VAL A 41 -19.20 0.92 15.63
N LYS A 42 -20.09 1.75 15.04
CA LYS A 42 -20.60 2.98 15.63
C LYS A 42 -22.10 3.11 15.28
N GLY A 43 -22.98 2.96 16.30
CA GLY A 43 -24.42 2.94 16.07
C GLY A 43 -24.81 1.81 15.11
N ASP A 44 -25.40 2.15 13.99
CA ASP A 44 -25.82 1.23 12.91
C ASP A 44 -24.75 1.05 11.81
N LYS A 45 -23.59 1.73 11.92
CA LYS A 45 -22.50 1.62 10.96
C LYS A 45 -21.51 0.54 11.39
N GLU A 46 -21.23 -0.39 10.46
CA GLU A 46 -20.23 -1.46 10.62
C GLU A 46 -19.16 -1.38 9.52
N ILE A 47 -17.90 -1.45 9.93
CA ILE A 47 -16.73 -1.46 9.05
C ILE A 47 -15.92 -2.73 9.28
N VAL A 48 -15.88 -3.61 8.30
CA VAL A 48 -15.02 -4.80 8.27
C VAL A 48 -13.73 -4.42 7.56
N PHE A 49 -12.61 -4.36 8.25
CA PHE A 49 -11.32 -3.99 7.68
C PHE A 49 -10.44 -5.24 7.49
N ILE A 50 -10.00 -5.47 6.26
CA ILE A 50 -9.10 -6.57 5.88
C ILE A 50 -7.74 -5.97 5.49
N PRO A 51 -6.70 -6.11 6.35
CA PRO A 51 -5.35 -5.67 6.05
C PRO A 51 -4.73 -6.54 4.96
N MET A 52 -4.59 -6.00 3.74
CA MET A 52 -4.10 -6.71 2.57
C MET A 52 -2.57 -6.77 2.51
N ILE A 53 -2.07 -7.79 1.82
CA ILE A 53 -0.67 -7.88 1.35
C ILE A 53 -0.65 -7.79 -0.17
N HIS A 54 0.30 -7.03 -0.72
CA HIS A 54 0.35 -6.75 -2.17
C HIS A 54 0.97 -7.88 -3.00
N VAL A 55 1.61 -8.85 -2.35
CA VAL A 55 2.27 -9.99 -3.01
C VAL A 55 1.99 -11.25 -2.24
N ALA A 56 1.25 -12.21 -2.82
CA ALA A 56 0.84 -13.44 -2.17
C ALA A 56 0.77 -14.63 -3.16
N LYS A 57 0.42 -15.81 -2.66
CA LYS A 57 -0.03 -16.92 -3.51
C LYS A 57 -1.44 -16.62 -4.05
N ALA A 58 -1.79 -17.23 -5.19
CA ALA A 58 -3.10 -17.03 -5.82
C ALA A 58 -4.27 -17.29 -4.86
N GLY A 59 -4.26 -18.41 -4.14
CA GLY A 59 -5.32 -18.78 -3.20
C GLY A 59 -5.55 -17.79 -2.04
N TYR A 60 -4.61 -16.86 -1.76
CA TYR A 60 -4.85 -15.76 -0.84
C TYR A 60 -5.91 -14.80 -1.39
N TYR A 61 -5.76 -14.41 -2.65
CA TYR A 61 -6.67 -13.47 -3.30
C TYR A 61 -8.01 -14.11 -3.67
N GLU A 62 -8.02 -15.41 -4.01
CA GLU A 62 -9.25 -16.17 -4.24
C GLU A 62 -10.16 -16.12 -3.01
N LYS A 63 -9.61 -16.38 -1.82
CA LYS A 63 -10.36 -16.25 -0.56
C LYS A 63 -10.91 -14.84 -0.34
N VAL A 64 -10.13 -13.80 -0.66
CA VAL A 64 -10.59 -12.41 -0.56
C VAL A 64 -11.75 -12.16 -1.53
N LYS A 65 -11.61 -12.60 -2.78
CA LYS A 65 -12.64 -12.47 -3.82
C LYS A 65 -13.96 -13.11 -3.39
N ASP A 66 -13.91 -14.34 -2.87
CA ASP A 66 -15.09 -15.06 -2.40
C ASP A 66 -15.76 -14.34 -1.21
N PHE A 67 -14.95 -13.86 -0.27
CA PHE A 67 -15.44 -13.08 0.86
C PHE A 67 -16.10 -11.77 0.43
N LEU A 68 -15.52 -11.03 -0.52
CA LEU A 68 -16.14 -9.80 -1.03
C LEU A 68 -17.45 -10.08 -1.75
N SER A 69 -17.53 -11.18 -2.51
CA SER A 69 -18.78 -11.61 -3.14
C SER A 69 -19.87 -11.89 -2.10
N GLN A 70 -19.55 -12.65 -1.05
CA GLN A 70 -20.47 -12.91 0.05
C GLN A 70 -20.91 -11.62 0.72
N LYS A 71 -19.98 -10.72 1.07
CA LYS A 71 -20.29 -9.46 1.76
C LYS A 71 -21.17 -8.52 0.92
N ARG A 72 -20.99 -8.47 -0.40
CA ARG A 72 -21.92 -7.74 -1.28
C ARG A 72 -23.33 -8.30 -1.23
N ASN A 73 -23.49 -9.63 -1.18
CA ASN A 73 -24.79 -10.26 -1.02
C ASN A 73 -25.45 -9.95 0.35
N GLU A 74 -24.63 -9.67 1.37
CA GLU A 74 -25.07 -9.21 2.70
C GLU A 74 -25.35 -7.69 2.77
N GLY A 75 -25.21 -6.97 1.63
CA GLY A 75 -25.47 -5.54 1.51
C GLY A 75 -24.30 -4.63 1.90
N TYR A 76 -23.08 -5.15 1.92
CA TYR A 76 -21.89 -4.32 2.15
C TYR A 76 -21.40 -3.65 0.87
N VAL A 77 -20.94 -2.41 1.01
CA VAL A 77 -20.19 -1.68 -0.01
C VAL A 77 -18.70 -1.96 0.20
N VAL A 78 -17.98 -2.29 -0.87
CA VAL A 78 -16.54 -2.54 -0.81
C VAL A 78 -15.77 -1.24 -1.05
N TYR A 79 -14.89 -0.88 -0.12
CA TYR A 79 -13.96 0.24 -0.20
C TYR A 79 -12.56 -0.31 -0.42
N TYR A 80 -11.89 0.11 -1.50
CA TYR A 80 -10.61 -0.48 -1.88
C TYR A 80 -9.48 0.54 -2.08
N GLU A 81 -8.27 0.08 -1.82
CA GLU A 81 -7.05 0.82 -2.13
C GLU A 81 -6.80 0.84 -3.64
N GLY A 82 -6.64 2.03 -4.21
CA GLY A 82 -6.43 2.16 -5.64
C GLY A 82 -5.79 3.48 -6.01
N LEU A 83 -4.46 3.55 -5.98
CA LEU A 83 -3.71 4.73 -6.37
C LEU A 83 -3.74 4.89 -7.89
N VAL A 84 -4.44 5.91 -8.38
CA VAL A 84 -4.49 6.31 -9.79
C VAL A 84 -3.83 7.67 -9.98
N THR A 85 -3.38 7.98 -11.19
CA THR A 85 -2.68 9.26 -11.44
C THR A 85 -3.58 10.48 -11.26
N GLY A 86 -4.85 10.40 -11.66
CA GLY A 86 -5.76 11.55 -11.69
C GLY A 86 -5.43 12.55 -12.81
N ALA A 87 -4.67 12.12 -13.81
CA ALA A 87 -4.27 12.92 -14.96
C ALA A 87 -5.42 13.07 -15.94
N ALA A 88 -5.53 14.27 -16.55
CA ALA A 88 -6.48 14.56 -17.61
C ALA A 88 -5.94 14.20 -19.00
N THR A 89 -4.61 14.20 -19.18
CA THR A 89 -3.95 13.89 -20.46
C THR A 89 -2.85 12.84 -20.27
N PRO A 90 -2.41 12.17 -21.35
CA PRO A 90 -1.26 11.26 -21.30
C PRO A 90 0.03 11.93 -20.82
N GLU A 91 0.31 13.15 -21.26
CA GLU A 91 1.50 13.92 -20.89
C GLU A 91 1.50 14.27 -19.38
N GLU A 92 0.35 14.67 -18.86
CA GLU A 92 0.19 14.89 -17.43
C GLU A 92 0.39 13.60 -16.64
N ARG A 93 -0.15 12.47 -17.13
CA ARG A 93 0.05 11.15 -16.51
C ARG A 93 1.53 10.78 -16.42
N ASP A 94 2.28 10.98 -17.49
CA ASP A 94 3.70 10.66 -17.55
C ASP A 94 4.50 11.56 -16.58
N THR A 95 4.20 12.85 -16.55
CA THR A 95 4.78 13.81 -15.59
C THR A 95 4.50 13.41 -14.14
N LEU A 96 3.24 13.08 -13.81
CA LEU A 96 2.86 12.66 -12.45
C LEU A 96 3.54 11.34 -12.06
N THR A 97 3.72 10.42 -13.00
CA THR A 97 4.43 9.15 -12.77
C THR A 97 5.90 9.39 -12.42
N LEU A 98 6.58 10.28 -13.14
CA LEU A 98 7.97 10.67 -12.84
C LEU A 98 8.09 11.37 -11.48
N LYS A 99 7.20 12.31 -11.18
CA LYS A 99 7.15 12.99 -9.87
C LYS A 99 6.90 12.00 -8.72
N MET A 100 5.98 11.06 -8.89
CA MET A 100 5.75 10.00 -7.91
C MET A 100 7.03 9.19 -7.67
N ARG A 101 7.71 8.73 -8.72
CA ARG A 101 8.98 8.02 -8.61
C ARG A 101 10.04 8.83 -7.88
N LYS A 102 10.13 10.14 -8.13
CA LYS A 102 11.07 11.05 -7.46
C LYS A 102 10.81 11.13 -5.96
N ILE A 103 9.54 11.06 -5.54
CA ILE A 103 9.17 11.05 -4.11
C ILE A 103 9.46 9.70 -3.45
N ILE A 104 9.00 8.59 -4.04
CA ILE A 104 9.08 7.27 -3.38
C ILE A 104 10.40 6.52 -3.66
N GLY A 105 11.15 6.95 -4.68
CA GLY A 105 12.45 6.40 -5.05
C GLY A 105 12.41 5.15 -5.94
N TYR A 106 11.24 4.74 -6.44
CA TYR A 106 11.07 3.62 -7.38
C TYR A 106 9.77 3.73 -8.16
N HIS A 107 9.61 2.91 -9.19
CA HIS A 107 8.33 2.72 -9.89
C HIS A 107 8.05 1.23 -10.07
N LEU A 108 6.80 0.82 -9.90
CA LEU A 108 6.44 -0.60 -9.88
C LEU A 108 6.26 -1.22 -11.27
N CYS A 109 6.17 -0.42 -12.33
CA CYS A 109 6.04 -0.89 -13.73
C CYS A 109 5.05 -2.06 -13.89
N GLY A 110 3.81 -1.86 -13.45
CA GLY A 110 2.76 -2.88 -13.52
C GLY A 110 2.73 -3.87 -12.35
N GLY A 111 3.58 -3.71 -11.34
CA GLY A 111 3.49 -4.46 -10.10
C GLY A 111 4.79 -5.08 -9.59
N TYR A 112 4.75 -5.56 -8.37
CA TYR A 112 5.89 -6.15 -7.66
C TYR A 112 6.42 -7.44 -8.29
N THR A 113 5.55 -8.19 -8.97
CA THR A 113 5.86 -9.54 -9.48
C THR A 113 6.18 -9.59 -10.96
N LYS A 114 6.09 -8.45 -11.68
CA LYS A 114 6.42 -8.39 -13.10
C LYS A 114 7.90 -8.63 -13.34
N LYS A 115 8.22 -9.54 -14.26
CA LYS A 115 9.62 -9.95 -14.57
C LYS A 115 10.47 -8.78 -15.05
N GLU A 116 9.87 -7.86 -15.80
CA GLU A 116 10.48 -6.67 -16.38
C GLU A 116 10.87 -5.62 -15.34
N ASN A 117 10.25 -5.67 -14.14
CA ASN A 117 10.53 -4.72 -13.08
C ASN A 117 11.85 -5.06 -12.37
N LYS A 118 12.93 -4.36 -12.75
CA LYS A 118 14.26 -4.52 -12.17
C LYS A 118 14.40 -3.88 -10.79
N SER A 119 13.43 -3.07 -10.36
CA SER A 119 13.40 -2.43 -9.05
C SER A 119 12.92 -3.34 -7.91
N THR A 120 12.42 -4.54 -8.23
CA THR A 120 11.92 -5.49 -7.25
C THR A 120 12.73 -6.78 -7.18
N PRO A 121 12.90 -7.38 -5.99
CA PRO A 121 13.69 -8.60 -5.82
C PRO A 121 13.16 -9.79 -6.63
N GLN A 122 14.05 -10.58 -7.20
CA GLN A 122 13.70 -11.73 -8.05
C GLN A 122 12.85 -12.79 -7.33
N TYR A 123 13.03 -12.98 -6.02
CA TYR A 123 12.23 -13.96 -5.26
C TYR A 123 10.75 -13.63 -5.17
N LEU A 124 10.35 -12.37 -5.46
CA LEU A 124 8.92 -11.98 -5.53
C LEU A 124 8.24 -12.45 -6.81
N LYS A 125 9.00 -12.74 -7.86
CA LYS A 125 8.47 -13.10 -9.19
C LYS A 125 7.72 -14.45 -9.21
N LYS A 126 7.89 -15.28 -8.18
CA LYS A 126 7.15 -16.55 -8.02
C LYS A 126 5.78 -16.42 -7.36
N TYR A 127 5.42 -15.22 -6.93
CA TYR A 127 4.13 -14.91 -6.32
C TYR A 127 3.24 -14.13 -7.31
N VAL A 128 2.00 -13.92 -6.90
CA VAL A 128 1.02 -13.12 -7.63
C VAL A 128 0.94 -11.73 -6.98
N GLY A 129 0.92 -10.68 -7.79
CA GLY A 129 0.65 -9.32 -7.32
C GLY A 129 -0.85 -9.10 -7.16
N GLN A 130 -1.24 -8.37 -6.13
CA GLN A 130 -2.60 -7.89 -5.95
C GLN A 130 -3.04 -7.07 -7.17
N ASN A 131 -4.24 -7.33 -7.68
CA ASN A 131 -4.91 -6.50 -8.70
C ASN A 131 -6.43 -6.60 -8.54
N MET A 132 -7.19 -5.76 -9.25
CA MET A 132 -8.65 -5.72 -9.16
C MET A 132 -9.30 -7.06 -9.52
N THR A 133 -8.83 -7.72 -10.57
CA THR A 133 -9.39 -8.98 -11.06
C THR A 133 -9.24 -10.11 -10.05
N ASN A 134 -8.04 -10.29 -9.49
CA ASN A 134 -7.80 -11.41 -8.57
C ASN A 134 -8.41 -11.19 -7.18
N THR A 135 -8.62 -9.94 -6.76
CA THR A 135 -9.33 -9.60 -5.52
C THR A 135 -10.84 -9.49 -5.71
N GLY A 136 -11.33 -9.54 -6.94
CA GLY A 136 -12.77 -9.44 -7.22
C GLY A 136 -13.36 -8.04 -7.01
N ILE A 137 -12.52 -6.98 -7.14
CA ILE A 137 -12.99 -5.60 -7.13
C ILE A 137 -13.80 -5.35 -8.41
N ASP A 138 -14.97 -4.74 -8.24
CA ASP A 138 -15.84 -4.27 -9.31
C ASP A 138 -15.87 -2.74 -9.31
N THR A 139 -15.14 -2.13 -10.23
CA THR A 139 -14.97 -0.66 -10.30
C THR A 139 -16.27 0.10 -10.62
N LEU A 140 -17.35 -0.59 -11.04
CA LEU A 140 -18.64 0.03 -11.28
C LEU A 140 -19.51 0.11 -10.02
N ARG A 141 -19.23 -0.73 -9.02
CA ARG A 141 -20.01 -0.84 -7.79
C ARG A 141 -19.21 -0.49 -6.53
N ASP A 142 -17.93 -0.78 -6.54
CA ASP A 142 -17.08 -0.62 -5.39
C ASP A 142 -16.48 0.80 -5.34
N VAL A 143 -16.24 1.30 -4.15
CA VAL A 143 -15.73 2.65 -3.92
C VAL A 143 -14.20 2.65 -3.87
N ARG A 144 -13.56 3.37 -4.79
CA ARG A 144 -12.13 3.63 -4.68
C ARG A 144 -11.87 4.61 -3.52
N ALA A 145 -11.36 4.10 -2.42
CA ALA A 145 -11.18 4.84 -1.17
C ALA A 145 -9.75 5.42 -1.04
N ASP A 146 -9.22 6.00 -2.11
CA ASP A 146 -7.84 6.47 -2.17
C ASP A 146 -7.71 7.81 -2.89
N MET A 147 -6.67 8.55 -2.53
CA MET A 147 -6.30 9.80 -3.21
C MET A 147 -5.70 9.50 -4.58
N THR A 148 -5.70 10.49 -5.46
CA THR A 148 -4.94 10.45 -6.71
C THR A 148 -3.48 10.87 -6.47
N VAL A 149 -2.58 10.44 -7.36
CA VAL A 149 -1.17 10.90 -7.37
C VAL A 149 -1.11 12.43 -7.50
N LYS A 150 -1.97 13.02 -8.33
CA LYS A 150 -2.08 14.48 -8.53
C LYS A 150 -2.36 15.21 -7.22
N GLU A 151 -3.38 14.77 -6.45
CA GLU A 151 -3.72 15.34 -5.15
C GLU A 151 -2.59 15.17 -4.13
N LEU A 152 -1.95 14.00 -4.10
CA LEU A 152 -0.83 13.71 -3.21
C LEU A 152 0.38 14.59 -3.51
N ILE A 153 0.74 14.78 -4.79
CA ILE A 153 1.82 15.68 -5.20
C ILE A 153 1.49 17.12 -4.81
N ALA A 154 0.26 17.60 -5.06
CA ALA A 154 -0.16 18.93 -4.65
C ALA A 154 0.00 19.15 -3.14
N LYS A 155 -0.34 18.16 -2.30
CA LYS A 155 -0.12 18.21 -0.84
C LYS A 155 1.36 18.22 -0.45
N ILE A 156 2.21 17.50 -1.17
CA ILE A 156 3.66 17.51 -0.94
C ILE A 156 4.25 18.88 -1.35
N GLU A 157 3.86 19.43 -2.50
CA GLU A 157 4.30 20.73 -2.97
C GLU A 157 3.89 21.83 -1.99
N ALA A 158 2.65 21.80 -1.50
CA ALA A 158 2.16 22.72 -0.47
C ALA A 158 2.96 22.61 0.84
N LYS A 159 3.23 21.38 1.32
CA LYS A 159 4.04 21.13 2.52
C LYS A 159 5.49 21.62 2.36
N ARG A 160 6.03 21.56 1.15
CA ARG A 160 7.39 22.03 0.84
C ARG A 160 7.46 23.52 0.56
N GLU A 161 6.31 24.18 0.37
CA GLU A 161 6.20 25.57 -0.12
C GLU A 161 6.96 25.78 -1.45
N LYS A 162 7.10 24.70 -2.23
CA LYS A 162 7.84 24.69 -3.50
C LYS A 162 7.31 23.60 -4.44
N LYS A 163 7.28 23.91 -5.74
CA LYS A 163 6.98 22.92 -6.78
C LYS A 163 8.04 21.81 -6.82
N LEU A 164 7.59 20.62 -7.16
CA LEU A 164 8.45 19.46 -7.38
C LEU A 164 8.88 19.45 -8.84
N GLU A 165 10.11 19.93 -9.11
CA GLU A 165 10.67 19.98 -10.44
C GLU A 165 11.28 18.64 -10.85
N LEU A 166 11.16 18.32 -12.15
CA LEU A 166 11.84 17.19 -12.76
C LEU A 166 13.13 17.67 -13.42
N GLU A 167 14.19 16.87 -13.28
CA GLU A 167 15.52 17.11 -13.80
C GLU A 167 15.80 16.19 -14.99
N PRO A 168 16.79 16.45 -15.86
CA PRO A 168 17.12 15.57 -17.00
C PRO A 168 17.23 14.09 -16.61
N CYS A 169 17.88 13.79 -15.49
CA CYS A 169 18.03 12.43 -14.97
C CYS A 169 16.67 11.72 -14.75
N ASP A 170 15.60 12.46 -14.38
CA ASP A 170 14.26 11.90 -14.19
C ASP A 170 13.66 11.40 -15.50
N PHE A 171 13.94 12.07 -16.61
CA PHE A 171 13.44 11.69 -17.93
C PHE A 171 14.29 10.58 -18.57
N GLU A 172 15.62 10.63 -18.39
CA GLU A 172 16.57 9.69 -18.98
C GLU A 172 16.55 8.31 -18.31
N THR A 173 16.18 8.24 -17.01
CA THR A 173 16.14 6.98 -16.28
C THR A 173 14.87 6.19 -16.63
N PRO A 174 14.97 4.98 -17.24
CA PRO A 174 13.79 4.16 -17.54
C PRO A 174 12.97 3.84 -16.29
N LEU A 175 11.64 3.81 -16.40
CA LEU A 175 10.74 3.55 -15.26
C LEU A 175 10.98 2.19 -14.60
N ASN A 176 11.40 1.18 -15.35
CA ASN A 176 11.67 -0.17 -14.85
C ASN A 176 13.10 -0.36 -14.29
N ALA A 177 13.93 0.66 -14.34
CA ALA A 177 15.29 0.65 -13.80
C ALA A 177 15.33 1.13 -12.35
N PRO A 178 16.37 0.75 -11.57
CA PRO A 178 16.62 1.35 -10.26
C PRO A 178 16.81 2.87 -10.37
N TYR A 179 16.07 3.61 -9.55
CA TYR A 179 16.11 5.06 -9.54
C TYR A 179 17.30 5.57 -8.69
N LYS A 180 18.21 6.33 -9.32
CA LYS A 180 19.44 6.85 -8.70
C LYS A 180 19.56 8.37 -8.75
N CYS A 181 18.57 9.07 -9.32
CA CYS A 181 18.56 10.53 -9.40
C CYS A 181 18.32 11.18 -8.04
N ASN A 182 18.49 12.49 -7.99
CA ASN A 182 18.12 13.26 -6.81
C ASN A 182 16.64 13.05 -6.46
N ASN A 183 16.34 12.73 -5.21
CA ASN A 183 15.01 12.31 -4.78
C ASN A 183 14.53 13.05 -3.53
N TYR A 184 13.27 12.89 -3.23
CA TYR A 184 12.57 13.50 -2.09
C TYR A 184 12.01 12.43 -1.16
N LYS A 185 12.83 11.41 -0.83
CA LYS A 185 12.41 10.26 0.00
C LYS A 185 11.93 10.66 1.39
N GLU A 186 12.36 11.80 1.92
CA GLU A 186 11.86 12.37 3.17
C GLU A 186 10.35 12.65 3.15
N TYR A 187 9.77 12.83 1.97
CA TYR A 187 8.33 12.99 1.79
C TYR A 187 7.60 11.68 1.46
N SER A 188 8.33 10.58 1.27
CA SER A 188 7.73 9.29 0.86
C SER A 188 6.69 8.78 1.87
N TYR A 189 6.92 8.96 3.17
CA TYR A 189 5.96 8.60 4.21
C TYR A 189 4.65 9.40 4.09
N TRP A 190 4.74 10.71 3.83
CA TRP A 190 3.58 11.58 3.65
C TRP A 190 2.78 11.19 2.42
N PHE A 191 3.49 10.94 1.31
CA PHE A 191 2.90 10.49 0.05
C PHE A 191 2.26 9.11 0.17
N ALA A 192 3.02 8.11 0.63
CA ALA A 192 2.58 6.73 0.61
C ALA A 192 1.53 6.41 1.69
N ARG A 193 1.54 7.13 2.82
CA ARG A 193 0.69 6.80 3.96
C ARG A 193 -0.08 8.01 4.51
N ARG A 194 0.58 8.98 5.13
CA ARG A 194 -0.06 10.00 5.97
C ARG A 194 -1.31 10.64 5.37
N TYR A 195 -1.23 11.11 4.14
CA TYR A 195 -2.35 11.77 3.49
C TYR A 195 -3.45 10.79 3.10
N ARG A 196 -3.07 9.61 2.61
CA ARG A 196 -3.99 8.54 2.21
C ARG A 196 -4.73 7.98 3.42
N ASP A 197 -4.03 7.74 4.53
CA ASP A 197 -4.65 7.28 5.79
C ASP A 197 -5.68 8.27 6.31
N ASN A 198 -5.35 9.56 6.31
CA ASN A 198 -6.29 10.60 6.73
C ASN A 198 -7.49 10.68 5.78
N TYR A 199 -7.27 10.57 4.48
CA TYR A 199 -8.35 10.54 3.49
C TYR A 199 -9.30 9.37 3.73
N LEU A 200 -8.75 8.14 3.83
CA LEU A 200 -9.53 6.94 4.09
C LEU A 200 -10.31 7.05 5.40
N SER A 201 -9.65 7.48 6.49
CA SER A 201 -10.30 7.62 7.79
C SER A 201 -11.48 8.59 7.73
N ASN A 202 -11.28 9.77 7.12
CA ASN A 202 -12.34 10.77 6.96
C ASN A 202 -13.49 10.23 6.10
N LEU A 203 -13.18 9.51 5.03
CA LEU A 203 -14.18 8.91 4.16
C LEU A 203 -15.02 7.88 4.93
N LEU A 204 -14.38 6.98 5.69
CA LEU A 204 -15.06 5.94 6.47
C LEU A 204 -15.95 6.53 7.57
N ILE A 205 -15.49 7.57 8.25
CA ILE A 205 -16.22 8.22 9.34
C ILE A 205 -17.47 8.95 8.80
N ASN A 206 -17.32 9.65 7.67
CA ASN A 206 -18.35 10.58 7.19
C ASN A 206 -19.27 10.01 6.09
N THR A 207 -18.97 8.87 5.47
CA THR A 207 -19.86 8.27 4.47
C THR A 207 -21.23 7.91 5.05
N LEU A 208 -22.25 7.90 4.21
CA LEU A 208 -23.60 7.45 4.58
C LEU A 208 -23.77 5.93 4.54
N ASP A 209 -22.81 5.22 3.95
CA ASP A 209 -22.84 3.76 3.90
C ASP A 209 -22.76 3.18 5.33
N LYS A 210 -23.65 2.23 5.63
CA LYS A 210 -23.79 1.62 6.96
C LYS A 210 -23.00 0.32 7.09
N LYS A 211 -22.87 -0.43 6.00
CA LYS A 211 -22.15 -1.71 5.95
C LYS A 211 -20.98 -1.60 4.98
N ILE A 212 -19.76 -1.59 5.48
CA ILE A 212 -18.56 -1.33 4.67
C ILE A 212 -17.56 -2.47 4.85
N VAL A 213 -17.01 -2.98 3.74
CA VAL A 213 -15.80 -3.80 3.76
C VAL A 213 -14.65 -2.99 3.18
N VAL A 214 -13.58 -2.84 3.95
CA VAL A 214 -12.36 -2.16 3.51
C VAL A 214 -11.29 -3.18 3.20
N ILE A 215 -10.76 -3.17 1.97
CA ILE A 215 -9.56 -3.90 1.57
C ILE A 215 -8.44 -2.91 1.27
N TYR A 216 -7.47 -2.84 2.16
CA TYR A 216 -6.41 -1.83 2.11
C TYR A 216 -5.10 -2.39 2.63
N GLY A 217 -3.95 -1.91 2.13
CA GLY A 217 -2.64 -2.38 2.55
C GLY A 217 -2.48 -2.42 4.07
N GLY A 218 -1.95 -3.51 4.61
CA GLY A 218 -1.95 -3.81 6.04
C GLY A 218 -1.26 -2.77 6.93
N ASP A 219 -0.32 -2.00 6.37
CA ASP A 219 0.39 -0.96 7.11
C ASP A 219 -0.46 0.29 7.40
N HIS A 220 -1.53 0.50 6.64
CA HIS A 220 -2.44 1.64 6.82
C HIS A 220 -3.24 1.56 8.13
N LYS A 221 -3.48 0.36 8.65
CA LYS A 221 -4.19 0.13 9.93
C LYS A 221 -3.62 0.93 11.10
N TRP A 222 -2.30 1.18 11.10
CA TRP A 222 -1.63 1.87 12.21
C TRP A 222 -2.09 3.33 12.41
N ARG A 223 -2.74 3.92 11.41
CA ARG A 223 -3.34 5.25 11.50
C ARG A 223 -4.86 5.23 11.39
N VAL A 224 -5.39 4.38 10.51
CA VAL A 224 -6.85 4.29 10.31
C VAL A 224 -7.55 3.85 11.59
N TYR A 225 -7.04 2.84 12.29
CA TYR A 225 -7.69 2.35 13.51
C TYR A 225 -7.74 3.38 14.65
N PRO A 226 -6.65 4.09 14.99
CA PRO A 226 -6.75 5.22 15.94
C PRO A 226 -7.78 6.27 15.51
N SER A 227 -7.83 6.62 14.22
CA SER A 227 -8.79 7.61 13.71
C SER A 227 -10.25 7.11 13.81
N LEU A 228 -10.50 5.81 13.62
CA LEU A 228 -11.83 5.24 13.84
C LEU A 228 -12.21 5.32 15.32
N MET A 229 -11.27 5.02 16.25
CA MET A 229 -11.51 5.17 17.69
C MET A 229 -11.79 6.63 18.07
N ASP A 230 -11.02 7.56 17.53
CA ASP A 230 -11.25 9.01 17.75
C ASP A 230 -12.60 9.47 17.16
N GLY A 231 -13.12 8.74 16.16
CA GLY A 231 -14.45 8.90 15.57
C GLY A 231 -15.56 8.11 16.29
N ASP A 232 -15.33 7.64 17.53
CA ASP A 232 -16.25 6.85 18.39
C ASP A 232 -16.62 5.47 17.83
N PHE A 233 -15.81 4.87 16.97
CA PHE A 233 -15.99 3.48 16.59
C PHE A 233 -15.37 2.55 17.64
N HIS A 234 -16.07 1.45 17.93
CA HIS A 234 -15.63 0.42 18.88
C HIS A 234 -15.21 -0.84 18.11
N LEU A 235 -14.08 -1.43 18.50
CA LEU A 235 -13.63 -2.72 17.97
C LEU A 235 -14.47 -3.85 18.58
N THR A 236 -15.23 -4.57 17.75
CA THR A 236 -16.10 -5.66 18.17
C THR A 236 -15.55 -7.04 17.81
N GLU A 237 -14.70 -7.14 16.77
CA GLU A 237 -14.05 -8.38 16.37
C GLU A 237 -12.59 -8.11 15.98
N GLY A 238 -11.72 -9.09 16.24
CA GLY A 238 -10.30 -9.01 15.95
C GLY A 238 -9.50 -8.46 17.13
N LYS A 239 -8.21 -8.15 16.86
CA LYS A 239 -7.31 -7.62 17.89
C LYS A 239 -6.56 -6.40 17.35
N TRP A 240 -6.53 -5.36 18.16
CA TRP A 240 -5.72 -4.18 17.91
C TRP A 240 -4.94 -3.82 19.17
N TYR A 241 -3.63 -3.73 19.04
CA TYR A 241 -2.76 -3.25 20.10
C TYR A 241 -2.09 -1.96 19.64
N LYS A 242 -2.36 -0.87 20.34
CA LYS A 242 -1.66 0.40 20.10
C LYS A 242 -0.16 0.16 20.34
N LYS A 243 0.64 0.08 19.28
CA LYS A 243 2.09 0.05 19.42
C LYS A 243 2.47 1.34 20.15
N LYS A 244 3.11 1.26 21.33
CA LYS A 244 3.74 2.43 21.94
C LYS A 244 4.77 2.92 20.91
N VAL A 245 4.45 4.01 20.22
CA VAL A 245 5.44 4.74 19.42
C VAL A 245 6.26 5.49 20.44
N THR A 246 7.42 4.96 20.81
CA THR A 246 8.47 5.76 21.42
C THR A 246 8.87 6.78 20.35
N MET A 247 8.52 8.04 20.64
CA MET A 247 8.98 9.20 19.87
C MET A 247 10.49 9.34 20.00
#